data_c185d73f0bcba7dee1e106795bcbb88e
#
_entry.id   c185d73f0bcba7dee1e106795bcbb88e
#
_cell.length_a   1.000
_cell.length_b   1.000
_cell.length_c   1.000
_cell.angle_alpha   90.00
_cell.angle_beta   90.00
_cell.angle_gamma   90.00
#
_symmetry.space_group_name_H-M   'P 1'
#
loop_
_entity.id
_entity.type
_entity.pdbx_description
1 polymer ?
#
loop_
_entity_poly.entity_id
_entity_poly.type
_entity_poly.pdbx_seq_one_letter_code
_entity_poly.pdbx_strand_id
1 'polypeptide(L)'
;MTQHLAAPAAPTSGTDTGWWRDAVIYQVYPRSFADGNGDGMGDLEGVRSRLPYLKDLGVDAVWLSPFYASPQADAGYDVADYRAIDPMFGTLLDADALIRDAHELGLRIIVDLVPNHSSDQHEWFKRALREGPGSPLRARYHFRPGKGANGELPPNDWESIFGGPAWTRTEDGEWYLHLFAPEQPDFNWDNPAVADEFRSILRFWLDMGVDGFRVDVAHGLVKAEGLPDLGGTDQVKLLGNDVMPFFDQDGVHEIYRSWRTILDEYPDDRIAVAEAWTPTVERTANYVRPDELHQAFNFQYLGTPWDAAELRAVIDSSLAAMRPVDAPATWVLSNHDVTRHATRFANPAGLGTQLRTAGDRELGLRRARAATLLMLALPGSAYIYQGEELGLPDVTDLPDEVRQDPSFFRAAGQDGYRDGCRVPIPWTVEGSSYGFGSGGSWLPQPASWGGLSVEAQTGDPGSTLELYRSALAVRREHPGLGAGTAVEWLEAPEGVLAFRRDGFICTANTTGATVRVPLPGRALLANETVMIVDDMAELPADTTVWWAV
;
A
#
# COMPACT_ATOMS: atom_id res chain seq x y z
N MET A 1 27.40 24.19 -13.17
CA MET A 1 28.20 23.12 -13.79
C MET A 1 27.25 21.96 -14.00
N THR A 2 26.79 21.76 -15.20
CA THR A 2 25.89 20.66 -15.59
C THR A 2 26.70 19.37 -15.60
N GLN A 3 26.49 18.52 -14.59
CA GLN A 3 27.03 17.16 -14.62
C GLN A 3 26.20 16.35 -15.61
N HIS A 4 26.84 15.84 -16.66
CA HIS A 4 26.26 14.86 -17.56
C HIS A 4 26.05 13.55 -16.79
N LEU A 5 24.79 13.18 -16.57
CA LEU A 5 24.42 11.82 -16.19
C LEU A 5 24.79 10.88 -17.35
N ALA A 6 25.42 9.75 -17.03
CA ALA A 6 25.75 8.72 -18.00
C ALA A 6 24.47 8.15 -18.61
N ALA A 7 24.49 7.84 -19.89
CA ALA A 7 23.37 7.19 -20.56
C ALA A 7 23.05 5.85 -19.90
N PRO A 8 21.76 5.49 -19.74
CA PRO A 8 21.36 4.24 -19.10
C PRO A 8 21.93 3.03 -19.85
N ALA A 9 22.28 1.98 -19.08
CA ALA A 9 22.73 0.71 -19.64
C ALA A 9 21.63 0.10 -20.50
N ALA A 10 22.00 -0.46 -21.66
CA ALA A 10 21.06 -1.08 -22.59
C ALA A 10 20.34 -2.25 -21.91
N PRO A 11 19.01 -2.37 -22.06
CA PRO A 11 18.23 -3.44 -21.47
C PRO A 11 18.63 -4.80 -22.04
N THR A 12 18.67 -5.82 -21.19
CA THR A 12 18.80 -7.23 -21.58
C THR A 12 17.58 -7.62 -22.39
N SER A 13 17.78 -8.12 -23.59
CA SER A 13 16.77 -8.44 -24.58
C SER A 13 15.85 -9.60 -24.16
N GLY A 14 14.68 -9.25 -23.70
CA GLY A 14 13.50 -10.09 -23.55
C GLY A 14 12.40 -9.18 -23.08
N THR A 15 11.43 -8.84 -23.94
CA THR A 15 10.25 -8.07 -23.54
C THR A 15 9.41 -8.93 -22.60
N ASP A 16 9.58 -8.73 -21.29
CA ASP A 16 8.75 -9.37 -20.25
C ASP A 16 7.47 -8.55 -20.09
N THR A 17 6.59 -8.70 -21.08
CA THR A 17 5.30 -8.04 -21.09
C THR A 17 4.33 -8.75 -20.16
N GLY A 18 3.61 -7.98 -19.33
CA GLY A 18 2.60 -8.51 -18.41
C GLY A 18 3.14 -9.03 -17.07
N TRP A 19 4.40 -8.77 -16.72
CA TRP A 19 5.02 -9.18 -15.46
C TRP A 19 4.19 -8.82 -14.21
N TRP A 20 3.50 -7.70 -14.27
CA TRP A 20 2.70 -7.15 -13.18
C TRP A 20 1.39 -7.91 -12.91
N ARG A 21 0.96 -8.76 -13.85
CA ARG A 21 -0.33 -9.45 -13.74
C ARG A 21 -0.40 -10.46 -12.59
N ASP A 22 0.73 -11.02 -12.20
CA ASP A 22 0.84 -12.01 -11.13
C ASP A 22 2.00 -11.76 -10.17
N ALA A 23 2.66 -10.60 -10.31
CA ALA A 23 3.78 -10.21 -9.49
C ALA A 23 3.43 -10.16 -7.99
N VAL A 24 4.41 -10.51 -7.18
CA VAL A 24 4.41 -10.23 -5.75
C VAL A 24 5.29 -9.02 -5.49
N ILE A 25 4.70 -7.96 -4.99
CA ILE A 25 5.35 -6.66 -4.78
C ILE A 25 5.48 -6.41 -3.28
N TYR A 26 6.70 -6.09 -2.83
CA TYR A 26 6.98 -5.84 -1.44
C TYR A 26 7.02 -4.34 -1.16
N GLN A 27 6.17 -3.87 -0.25
CA GLN A 27 6.17 -2.48 0.18
C GLN A 27 7.25 -2.24 1.23
N VAL A 28 8.19 -1.36 0.92
CA VAL A 28 9.17 -0.81 1.85
C VAL A 28 8.71 0.58 2.30
N TYR A 29 8.62 0.77 3.60
CA TYR A 29 8.48 2.07 4.24
C TYR A 29 9.89 2.54 4.65
N PRO A 30 10.57 3.39 3.86
CA PRO A 30 12.01 3.64 3.98
C PRO A 30 12.44 4.01 5.40
N ARG A 31 11.69 4.88 6.07
CA ARG A 31 11.96 5.33 7.46
C ARG A 31 12.15 4.19 8.46
N SER A 32 11.56 3.02 8.20
CA SER A 32 11.47 1.90 9.14
C SER A 32 12.01 0.58 8.60
N PHE A 33 12.70 0.60 7.45
CA PHE A 33 13.21 -0.62 6.85
C PHE A 33 14.63 -0.93 7.31
N ALA A 34 15.60 -0.05 7.04
CA ALA A 34 16.96 -0.15 7.53
C ALA A 34 17.64 1.23 7.51
N ASP A 35 18.45 1.51 8.52
CA ASP A 35 19.21 2.74 8.70
C ASP A 35 20.67 2.50 8.25
N GLY A 36 21.03 3.05 7.11
CA GLY A 36 22.36 2.88 6.51
C GLY A 36 23.40 3.85 7.05
N ASN A 37 22.99 5.01 7.55
CA ASN A 37 23.88 6.08 8.02
C ASN A 37 24.06 6.10 9.54
N GLY A 38 23.19 5.42 10.30
CA GLY A 38 23.28 5.29 11.75
C GLY A 38 22.68 6.45 12.53
N ASP A 39 21.75 7.22 11.96
CA ASP A 39 21.09 8.33 12.62
C ASP A 39 19.77 7.97 13.33
N GLY A 40 19.34 6.71 13.21
CA GLY A 40 18.11 6.19 13.81
C GLY A 40 16.88 6.27 12.90
N MET A 41 17.05 6.78 11.67
CA MET A 41 16.04 6.83 10.64
C MET A 41 16.46 5.95 9.45
N GLY A 42 15.55 5.17 8.90
CA GLY A 42 15.83 4.39 7.69
C GLY A 42 16.03 5.27 6.46
N ASP A 43 16.88 4.82 5.54
CA ASP A 43 17.28 5.57 4.36
C ASP A 43 17.44 4.69 3.11
N LEU A 44 17.73 5.30 1.94
CA LEU A 44 17.87 4.58 0.66
C LEU A 44 19.08 3.64 0.65
N GLU A 45 20.18 3.98 1.34
CA GLU A 45 21.33 3.08 1.46
C GLU A 45 21.01 1.87 2.34
N GLY A 46 20.27 2.07 3.43
CA GLY A 46 19.72 0.99 4.24
C GLY A 46 18.83 0.05 3.42
N VAL A 47 17.89 0.59 2.63
CA VAL A 47 17.07 -0.21 1.71
C VAL A 47 17.94 -0.97 0.72
N ARG A 48 18.88 -0.29 0.06
CA ARG A 48 19.80 -0.86 -0.92
C ARG A 48 20.60 -2.02 -0.33
N SER A 49 21.09 -1.90 0.90
CA SER A 49 21.82 -2.94 1.60
C SER A 49 21.01 -4.23 1.83
N ARG A 50 19.68 -4.13 1.81
CA ARG A 50 18.74 -5.24 2.06
C ARG A 50 18.06 -5.77 0.79
N LEU A 51 18.40 -5.28 -0.40
CA LEU A 51 17.87 -5.84 -1.66
C LEU A 51 18.14 -7.34 -1.83
N PRO A 52 19.32 -7.90 -1.44
CA PRO A 52 19.53 -9.35 -1.47
C PRO A 52 18.51 -10.14 -0.64
N TYR A 53 18.13 -9.64 0.54
CA TYR A 53 17.08 -10.26 1.36
C TYR A 53 15.74 -10.31 0.63
N LEU A 54 15.34 -9.22 -0.03
CA LEU A 54 14.09 -9.16 -0.80
C LEU A 54 14.12 -10.11 -2.00
N LYS A 55 15.27 -10.23 -2.66
CA LYS A 55 15.48 -11.23 -3.71
C LYS A 55 15.35 -12.65 -3.18
N ASP A 56 15.97 -12.95 -2.04
CA ASP A 56 15.91 -14.27 -1.40
C ASP A 56 14.50 -14.59 -0.86
N LEU A 57 13.76 -13.59 -0.42
CA LEU A 57 12.34 -13.73 -0.06
C LEU A 57 11.51 -14.21 -1.26
N GLY A 58 11.87 -13.78 -2.46
CA GLY A 58 11.26 -14.23 -3.70
C GLY A 58 10.21 -13.27 -4.28
N VAL A 59 10.26 -11.98 -3.95
CA VAL A 59 9.40 -10.95 -4.55
C VAL A 59 9.90 -10.53 -5.92
N ASP A 60 9.04 -9.91 -6.72
CA ASP A 60 9.31 -9.51 -8.12
C ASP A 60 9.63 -8.01 -8.22
N ALA A 61 9.06 -7.22 -7.33
CA ALA A 61 9.25 -5.78 -7.28
C ALA A 61 9.22 -5.24 -5.85
N VAL A 62 9.77 -4.04 -5.69
CA VAL A 62 9.78 -3.28 -4.45
C VAL A 62 9.05 -1.97 -4.68
N TRP A 63 8.02 -1.69 -3.88
CA TRP A 63 7.39 -0.39 -3.80
C TRP A 63 7.97 0.40 -2.63
N LEU A 64 8.53 1.57 -2.91
CA LEU A 64 9.06 2.50 -1.92
C LEU A 64 8.00 3.56 -1.59
N SER A 65 7.58 3.68 -0.33
CA SER A 65 6.80 4.83 0.15
C SER A 65 7.61 6.13 -0.01
N PRO A 66 7.00 7.33 0.05
CA PRO A 66 7.65 8.58 -0.35
C PRO A 66 8.99 8.83 0.35
N PHE A 67 9.97 9.24 -0.45
CA PHE A 67 11.33 9.63 -0.01
C PHE A 67 11.75 10.98 -0.60
N TYR A 68 10.79 11.71 -1.17
CA TYR A 68 10.99 13.04 -1.75
C TYR A 68 11.25 14.09 -0.68
N ALA A 69 11.82 15.24 -1.10
CA ALA A 69 11.97 16.40 -0.22
C ALA A 69 10.62 16.80 0.39
N SER A 70 10.53 16.76 1.71
CA SER A 70 9.30 16.97 2.47
C SER A 70 9.59 17.52 3.87
N PRO A 71 8.77 18.44 4.41
CA PRO A 71 8.81 18.80 5.82
C PRO A 71 8.42 17.68 6.78
N GLN A 72 7.90 16.56 6.26
CA GLN A 72 7.50 15.39 7.04
C GLN A 72 6.26 15.61 7.92
N ALA A 73 5.36 16.53 7.53
CA ALA A 73 4.09 16.75 8.24
C ALA A 73 3.18 15.52 8.22
N ASP A 74 3.25 14.73 7.13
CA ASP A 74 2.61 13.43 6.99
C ASP A 74 3.61 12.39 6.46
N ALA A 75 4.73 12.24 7.14
CA ALA A 75 5.72 11.18 6.90
C ALA A 75 6.20 11.04 5.43
N GLY A 76 6.30 12.16 4.72
CA GLY A 76 6.76 12.25 3.34
C GLY A 76 5.65 12.42 2.30
N TYR A 77 4.38 12.24 2.69
CA TYR A 77 3.24 12.47 1.79
C TYR A 77 2.93 13.97 1.57
N ASP A 78 3.53 14.87 2.33
CA ASP A 78 3.56 16.32 2.10
C ASP A 78 4.79 16.69 1.25
N VAL A 79 4.72 16.46 -0.06
CA VAL A 79 5.86 16.59 -0.98
C VAL A 79 6.14 18.06 -1.31
N ALA A 80 7.36 18.53 -1.00
CA ALA A 80 7.82 19.88 -1.32
C ALA A 80 8.54 19.98 -2.68
N ASP A 81 9.19 18.90 -3.13
CA ASP A 81 9.81 18.79 -4.46
C ASP A 81 9.80 17.33 -4.91
N TYR A 82 9.07 17.04 -5.99
CA TYR A 82 8.91 15.68 -6.55
C TYR A 82 10.16 15.15 -7.28
N ARG A 83 11.18 15.97 -7.51
CA ARG A 83 12.42 15.62 -8.22
C ARG A 83 13.65 15.69 -7.32
N ALA A 84 13.47 15.96 -6.03
CA ALA A 84 14.53 15.96 -5.04
C ALA A 84 14.28 14.87 -3.99
N ILE A 85 15.36 14.28 -3.50
CA ILE A 85 15.32 13.35 -2.36
C ILE A 85 15.41 14.17 -1.08
N ASP A 86 14.64 13.81 -0.05
CA ASP A 86 14.82 14.40 1.27
C ASP A 86 16.20 14.03 1.82
N PRO A 87 16.96 15.00 2.33
CA PRO A 87 18.29 14.73 2.91
C PRO A 87 18.30 13.63 3.98
N MET A 88 17.18 13.38 4.64
CA MET A 88 16.99 12.28 5.59
C MET A 88 17.17 10.91 4.91
N PHE A 89 16.77 10.77 3.65
CA PHE A 89 16.81 9.50 2.92
C PHE A 89 18.04 9.37 2.00
N GLY A 90 18.77 10.45 1.75
CA GLY A 90 19.94 10.44 0.86
C GLY A 90 19.85 11.45 -0.28
N THR A 91 20.32 11.05 -1.45
CA THR A 91 20.44 11.90 -2.64
C THR A 91 19.88 11.22 -3.88
N LEU A 92 19.75 11.95 -5.00
CA LEU A 92 19.40 11.35 -6.29
C LEU A 92 20.41 10.28 -6.76
N LEU A 93 21.68 10.39 -6.35
CA LEU A 93 22.68 9.35 -6.67
C LEU A 93 22.43 8.05 -5.90
N ASP A 94 21.94 8.16 -4.67
CA ASP A 94 21.58 6.99 -3.86
C ASP A 94 20.33 6.30 -4.44
N ALA A 95 19.35 7.09 -4.91
CA ALA A 95 18.18 6.55 -5.61
C ALA A 95 18.57 5.84 -6.92
N ASP A 96 19.44 6.46 -7.74
CA ASP A 96 19.97 5.85 -8.97
C ASP A 96 20.73 4.53 -8.68
N ALA A 97 21.57 4.53 -7.63
CA ALA A 97 22.31 3.34 -7.23
C ALA A 97 21.36 2.21 -6.76
N LEU A 98 20.32 2.56 -5.98
CA LEU A 98 19.31 1.59 -5.52
C LEU A 98 18.57 0.97 -6.71
N ILE A 99 18.13 1.77 -7.68
CA ILE A 99 17.42 1.29 -8.87
C ILE A 99 18.30 0.32 -9.67
N ARG A 100 19.57 0.69 -9.93
CA ARG A 100 20.52 -0.18 -10.65
C ARG A 100 20.75 -1.50 -9.93
N ASP A 101 21.08 -1.45 -8.63
CA ASP A 101 21.38 -2.65 -7.84
C ASP A 101 20.15 -3.58 -7.75
N ALA A 102 18.94 -3.00 -7.67
CA ALA A 102 17.69 -3.78 -7.74
C ALA A 102 17.55 -4.49 -9.09
N HIS A 103 17.78 -3.79 -10.20
CA HIS A 103 17.74 -4.36 -11.54
C HIS A 103 18.80 -5.46 -11.74
N GLU A 104 20.02 -5.28 -11.20
CA GLU A 104 21.05 -6.32 -11.24
C GLU A 104 20.61 -7.62 -10.52
N LEU A 105 19.79 -7.49 -9.49
CA LEU A 105 19.16 -8.63 -8.79
C LEU A 105 17.89 -9.15 -9.47
N GLY A 106 17.43 -8.50 -10.55
CA GLY A 106 16.17 -8.81 -11.23
C GLY A 106 14.94 -8.42 -10.40
N LEU A 107 15.06 -7.38 -9.57
CA LEU A 107 13.96 -6.73 -8.86
C LEU A 107 13.56 -5.44 -9.58
N ARG A 108 12.26 -5.15 -9.66
CA ARG A 108 11.74 -3.90 -10.19
C ARG A 108 11.49 -2.90 -9.08
N ILE A 109 11.54 -1.61 -9.40
CA ILE A 109 11.32 -0.52 -8.45
C ILE A 109 10.08 0.27 -8.83
N ILE A 110 9.14 0.35 -7.89
CA ILE A 110 7.93 1.18 -7.95
C ILE A 110 8.10 2.30 -6.92
N VAL A 111 7.90 3.54 -7.32
CA VAL A 111 7.96 4.69 -6.40
C VAL A 111 6.57 5.25 -6.16
N ASP A 112 6.37 5.83 -4.99
CA ASP A 112 5.12 6.50 -4.66
C ASP A 112 4.99 7.81 -5.46
N LEU A 113 3.80 8.15 -5.90
CA LEU A 113 3.48 9.42 -6.54
C LEU A 113 2.29 10.03 -5.79
N VAL A 114 2.43 11.25 -5.31
CA VAL A 114 1.42 11.94 -4.49
C VAL A 114 0.78 13.09 -5.30
N PRO A 115 -0.22 12.81 -6.15
CA PRO A 115 -0.73 13.80 -7.09
C PRO A 115 -1.93 14.59 -6.58
N ASN A 116 -2.56 14.20 -5.48
CA ASN A 116 -3.74 14.91 -4.96
C ASN A 116 -3.38 16.27 -4.37
N HIS A 117 -2.24 16.37 -3.69
CA HIS A 117 -1.81 17.56 -2.95
C HIS A 117 -0.28 17.71 -3.00
N SER A 118 0.21 18.88 -2.60
CA SER A 118 1.63 19.08 -2.30
C SER A 118 1.82 19.47 -0.84
N SER A 119 3.08 19.60 -0.40
CA SER A 119 3.38 20.34 0.83
C SER A 119 2.99 21.82 0.69
N ASP A 120 2.63 22.46 1.80
CA ASP A 120 2.55 23.93 1.91
C ASP A 120 3.92 24.59 1.69
N GLN A 121 5.03 23.82 1.81
CA GLN A 121 6.39 24.26 1.49
C GLN A 121 6.76 24.09 0.01
N HIS A 122 5.90 23.52 -0.81
CA HIS A 122 6.10 23.45 -2.26
C HIS A 122 6.17 24.86 -2.86
N GLU A 123 7.12 25.11 -3.77
CA GLU A 123 7.35 26.46 -4.31
C GLU A 123 6.10 27.05 -4.98
N TRP A 124 5.27 26.24 -5.61
CA TRP A 124 4.01 26.71 -6.20
C TRP A 124 3.03 27.25 -5.16
N PHE A 125 2.90 26.57 -4.02
CA PHE A 125 1.99 27.03 -2.97
C PHE A 125 2.50 28.29 -2.28
N LYS A 126 3.80 28.36 -1.94
CA LYS A 126 4.42 29.56 -1.40
C LYS A 126 4.26 30.78 -2.33
N ARG A 127 4.44 30.54 -3.64
CA ARG A 127 4.21 31.61 -4.62
C ARG A 127 2.74 31.97 -4.75
N ALA A 128 1.82 31.01 -4.73
CA ALA A 128 0.38 31.26 -4.74
C ALA A 128 -0.06 32.15 -3.57
N LEU A 129 0.50 31.95 -2.38
CA LEU A 129 0.25 32.81 -1.23
C LEU A 129 0.84 34.23 -1.42
N ARG A 130 2.09 34.34 -1.90
CA ARG A 130 2.75 35.64 -2.13
C ARG A 130 2.09 36.51 -3.21
N GLU A 131 1.64 35.88 -4.29
CA GLU A 131 1.02 36.56 -5.42
C GLU A 131 -0.43 36.97 -5.15
N GLY A 132 -1.10 36.32 -4.22
CA GLY A 132 -2.43 36.67 -3.74
C GLY A 132 -3.59 36.28 -4.68
N PRO A 133 -4.82 36.70 -4.33
CA PRO A 133 -6.04 36.39 -5.03
C PRO A 133 -6.02 36.76 -6.52
N GLY A 134 -6.55 35.86 -7.37
CA GLY A 134 -6.65 36.10 -8.81
C GLY A 134 -5.36 35.81 -9.59
N SER A 135 -4.25 35.44 -8.94
CA SER A 135 -3.03 35.07 -9.65
C SER A 135 -3.17 33.71 -10.35
N PRO A 136 -2.48 33.49 -11.49
CA PRO A 136 -2.47 32.19 -12.17
C PRO A 136 -1.91 31.06 -11.29
N LEU A 137 -1.07 31.34 -10.31
CA LEU A 137 -0.53 30.32 -9.41
C LEU A 137 -1.55 29.87 -8.39
N ARG A 138 -2.43 30.77 -7.91
CA ARG A 138 -3.56 30.37 -7.05
C ARG A 138 -4.51 29.40 -7.75
N ALA A 139 -4.70 29.52 -9.06
CA ALA A 139 -5.54 28.62 -9.83
C ALA A 139 -5.02 27.18 -9.89
N ARG A 140 -3.76 26.91 -9.47
CA ARG A 140 -3.20 25.55 -9.37
C ARG A 140 -3.67 24.78 -8.14
N TYR A 141 -4.29 25.47 -7.19
CA TYR A 141 -4.88 24.93 -5.96
C TYR A 141 -6.33 25.36 -5.85
N HIS A 142 -7.08 24.71 -4.98
CA HIS A 142 -8.46 25.09 -4.71
C HIS A 142 -8.50 26.23 -3.68
N PHE A 143 -8.50 27.48 -4.14
CA PHE A 143 -8.77 28.65 -3.31
C PHE A 143 -10.19 29.17 -3.54
N ARG A 144 -10.90 29.52 -2.48
CA ARG A 144 -12.28 30.04 -2.54
C ARG A 144 -12.51 31.12 -1.49
N PRO A 145 -13.40 32.09 -1.76
CA PRO A 145 -13.88 32.99 -0.73
C PRO A 145 -14.69 32.22 0.31
N GLY A 146 -14.57 32.62 1.58
CA GLY A 146 -15.37 32.04 2.65
C GLY A 146 -16.84 32.48 2.59
N LYS A 147 -17.70 31.74 3.30
CA LYS A 147 -19.09 32.10 3.60
C LYS A 147 -19.16 33.05 4.79
N GLY A 148 -20.33 33.63 5.06
CA GLY A 148 -20.56 34.62 6.12
C GLY A 148 -20.35 36.06 5.65
N ALA A 149 -20.65 37.04 6.54
CA ALA A 149 -20.64 38.45 6.18
C ALA A 149 -19.21 38.98 5.89
N ASN A 150 -18.19 38.38 6.51
CA ASN A 150 -16.78 38.74 6.38
C ASN A 150 -15.91 37.59 5.87
N GLY A 151 -16.51 36.56 5.26
CA GLY A 151 -15.78 35.36 4.79
C GLY A 151 -15.17 34.54 5.93
N GLU A 152 -15.77 34.59 7.12
CA GLU A 152 -15.27 33.95 8.32
C GLU A 152 -15.60 32.45 8.42
N LEU A 153 -16.49 31.95 7.57
CA LEU A 153 -16.86 30.51 7.51
C LEU A 153 -16.22 29.85 6.29
N PRO A 154 -15.89 28.54 6.36
CA PRO A 154 -15.32 27.83 5.23
C PRO A 154 -16.28 27.80 4.02
N PRO A 155 -15.74 27.58 2.79
CA PRO A 155 -16.54 27.56 1.55
C PRO A 155 -17.61 26.48 1.50
N ASN A 156 -17.40 25.34 2.15
CA ASN A 156 -18.36 24.25 2.28
C ASN A 156 -18.15 23.50 3.59
N ASP A 157 -18.92 22.45 3.82
CA ASP A 157 -18.93 21.65 5.05
C ASP A 157 -18.01 20.41 5.00
N TRP A 158 -17.02 20.38 4.08
CA TRP A 158 -16.13 19.25 3.97
C TRP A 158 -15.18 19.14 5.16
N GLU A 159 -14.99 17.90 5.61
CA GLU A 159 -14.08 17.54 6.67
C GLU A 159 -12.80 16.90 6.14
N SER A 160 -11.69 17.15 6.81
CA SER A 160 -10.42 16.49 6.55
C SER A 160 -10.47 15.02 6.95
N ILE A 161 -9.83 14.15 6.18
CA ILE A 161 -9.66 12.72 6.51
C ILE A 161 -8.95 12.55 7.85
N PHE A 162 -8.10 13.51 8.25
CA PHE A 162 -7.43 13.52 9.56
C PHE A 162 -8.25 14.22 10.66
N GLY A 163 -9.49 14.59 10.37
CA GLY A 163 -10.40 15.26 11.29
C GLY A 163 -10.36 16.80 11.21
N GLY A 164 -11.46 17.42 11.62
CA GLY A 164 -11.66 18.86 11.53
C GLY A 164 -11.98 19.34 10.10
N PRO A 165 -12.14 20.69 9.90
CA PRO A 165 -12.48 21.23 8.59
C PRO A 165 -11.42 20.93 7.53
N ALA A 166 -11.84 20.69 6.26
CA ALA A 166 -10.96 20.53 5.11
C ALA A 166 -10.49 21.86 4.50
N TRP A 167 -10.72 22.97 5.16
CA TRP A 167 -10.38 24.30 4.68
C TRP A 167 -9.61 25.10 5.72
N THR A 168 -8.56 25.76 5.28
CA THR A 168 -7.79 26.71 6.11
C THR A 168 -7.82 28.11 5.51
N ARG A 169 -8.09 29.12 6.35
CA ARG A 169 -8.16 30.52 5.93
C ARG A 169 -6.76 31.12 5.85
N THR A 170 -6.49 31.80 4.73
CA THR A 170 -5.25 32.55 4.52
C THR A 170 -5.34 33.97 5.13
N GLU A 171 -4.19 34.65 5.26
CA GLU A 171 -4.13 36.02 5.79
C GLU A 171 -4.90 37.05 4.94
N ASP A 172 -5.00 36.81 3.62
CA ASP A 172 -5.74 37.68 2.69
C ASP A 172 -7.26 37.42 2.68
N GLY A 173 -7.73 36.42 3.44
CA GLY A 173 -9.14 36.12 3.67
C GLY A 173 -9.75 35.05 2.76
N GLU A 174 -9.04 34.57 1.76
CA GLU A 174 -9.47 33.34 1.03
C GLU A 174 -9.22 32.08 1.87
N TRP A 175 -9.77 30.96 1.41
CA TRP A 175 -9.60 29.65 2.03
C TRP A 175 -9.03 28.68 0.99
N TYR A 176 -8.07 27.85 1.39
CA TYR A 176 -7.59 26.76 0.56
C TYR A 176 -8.05 25.42 1.08
N LEU A 177 -8.32 24.51 0.13
CA LEU A 177 -8.73 23.12 0.42
C LEU A 177 -7.53 22.26 0.78
N HIS A 178 -7.71 21.42 1.79
CA HIS A 178 -6.81 20.32 2.14
C HIS A 178 -7.65 19.14 2.64
N LEU A 179 -7.79 18.10 1.84
CA LEU A 179 -8.52 16.89 2.26
C LEU A 179 -7.80 16.12 3.37
N PHE A 180 -6.50 16.39 3.56
CA PHE A 180 -5.65 15.84 4.62
C PHE A 180 -5.23 16.93 5.60
N ALA A 181 -3.95 17.01 5.97
CA ALA A 181 -3.48 18.04 6.87
C ALA A 181 -3.49 19.45 6.24
N PRO A 182 -3.59 20.53 7.01
CA PRO A 182 -3.45 21.90 6.49
C PRO A 182 -2.13 22.12 5.73
N GLU A 183 -1.09 21.35 6.07
CA GLU A 183 0.21 21.35 5.40
C GLU A 183 0.18 20.65 4.03
N GLN A 184 -0.99 20.11 3.61
CA GLN A 184 -1.17 19.35 2.35
C GLN A 184 -2.25 19.98 1.46
N PRO A 185 -2.01 21.21 0.89
CA PRO A 185 -2.98 21.87 0.02
C PRO A 185 -3.28 21.07 -1.24
N ASP A 186 -4.57 20.86 -1.55
CA ASP A 186 -5.05 20.09 -2.69
C ASP A 186 -4.82 20.82 -4.02
N PHE A 187 -4.22 20.13 -5.00
CA PHE A 187 -4.10 20.63 -6.37
C PHE A 187 -5.46 20.74 -7.06
N ASN A 188 -5.58 21.74 -7.90
CA ASN A 188 -6.72 21.89 -8.82
C ASN A 188 -6.40 21.24 -10.17
N TRP A 189 -6.85 20.01 -10.38
CA TRP A 189 -6.61 19.25 -11.61
C TRP A 189 -7.39 19.77 -12.83
N ASP A 190 -8.34 20.70 -12.67
CA ASP A 190 -8.92 21.43 -13.78
C ASP A 190 -7.93 22.41 -14.42
N ASN A 191 -6.82 22.69 -13.74
CA ASN A 191 -5.76 23.54 -14.26
C ASN A 191 -4.75 22.72 -15.08
N PRO A 192 -4.60 22.98 -16.39
CA PRO A 192 -3.72 22.19 -17.25
C PRO A 192 -2.24 22.23 -16.82
N ALA A 193 -1.80 23.27 -16.11
CA ALA A 193 -0.43 23.33 -15.62
C ALA A 193 -0.14 22.26 -14.55
N VAL A 194 -1.13 21.79 -13.81
CA VAL A 194 -0.98 20.69 -12.86
C VAL A 194 -0.79 19.38 -13.64
N ALA A 195 -1.62 19.12 -14.63
CA ALA A 195 -1.49 17.93 -15.47
C ALA A 195 -0.15 17.89 -16.23
N ASP A 196 0.32 19.05 -16.77
CA ASP A 196 1.61 19.15 -17.46
C ASP A 196 2.79 18.86 -16.51
N GLU A 197 2.72 19.35 -15.29
CA GLU A 197 3.75 19.11 -14.27
C GLU A 197 3.85 17.62 -13.91
N PHE A 198 2.72 16.96 -13.64
CA PHE A 198 2.74 15.54 -13.30
C PHE A 198 3.19 14.67 -14.48
N ARG A 199 2.85 15.02 -15.73
CA ARG A 199 3.43 14.36 -16.91
C ARG A 199 4.96 14.49 -16.97
N SER A 200 5.50 15.65 -16.58
CA SER A 200 6.95 15.88 -16.49
C SER A 200 7.58 15.12 -15.31
N ILE A 201 6.91 15.00 -14.17
CA ILE A 201 7.38 14.22 -13.02
C ILE A 201 7.44 12.73 -13.37
N LEU A 202 6.40 12.19 -14.02
CA LEU A 202 6.39 10.79 -14.49
C LEU A 202 7.62 10.51 -15.36
N ARG A 203 7.87 11.33 -16.39
CA ARG A 203 9.02 11.15 -17.28
C ARG A 203 10.35 11.24 -16.55
N PHE A 204 10.48 12.16 -15.59
CA PHE A 204 11.71 12.29 -14.81
C PHE A 204 12.09 10.98 -14.11
N TRP A 205 11.13 10.33 -13.44
CA TRP A 205 11.39 9.08 -12.72
C TRP A 205 11.52 7.88 -13.66
N LEU A 206 10.74 7.83 -14.75
CA LEU A 206 10.89 6.80 -15.79
C LEU A 206 12.26 6.88 -16.47
N ASP A 207 12.75 8.09 -16.75
CA ASP A 207 14.09 8.32 -17.31
C ASP A 207 15.20 7.93 -16.31
N MET A 208 14.94 7.99 -15.01
CA MET A 208 15.83 7.45 -13.98
C MET A 208 15.78 5.91 -13.87
N GLY A 209 14.85 5.27 -14.53
CA GLY A 209 14.76 3.81 -14.60
C GLY A 209 13.75 3.16 -13.66
N VAL A 210 12.87 3.90 -12.98
CA VAL A 210 11.81 3.25 -12.20
C VAL A 210 10.88 2.45 -13.09
N ASP A 211 10.36 1.33 -12.57
CA ASP A 211 9.50 0.40 -13.31
C ASP A 211 8.02 0.73 -13.15
N GLY A 212 7.69 1.66 -12.26
CA GLY A 212 6.31 2.08 -12.10
C GLY A 212 6.07 3.02 -10.94
N PHE A 213 4.77 3.30 -10.73
CA PHE A 213 4.29 4.21 -9.69
C PHE A 213 3.16 3.60 -8.87
N ARG A 214 3.18 3.85 -7.58
CA ARG A 214 1.96 3.74 -6.76
C ARG A 214 1.37 5.14 -6.66
N VAL A 215 0.13 5.28 -7.11
CA VAL A 215 -0.59 6.55 -7.16
C VAL A 215 -1.37 6.74 -5.86
N ASP A 216 -0.88 7.64 -5.04
CA ASP A 216 -1.49 8.03 -3.77
C ASP A 216 -2.81 8.75 -3.99
N VAL A 217 -3.82 8.46 -3.16
CA VAL A 217 -5.16 9.08 -3.25
C VAL A 217 -5.68 9.15 -4.69
N ALA A 218 -5.52 8.08 -5.46
CA ALA A 218 -5.83 8.06 -6.89
C ALA A 218 -7.28 8.45 -7.20
N HIS A 219 -8.18 8.32 -6.26
CA HIS A 219 -9.60 8.67 -6.37
C HIS A 219 -9.91 10.13 -6.01
N GLY A 220 -8.91 10.88 -5.51
CA GLY A 220 -9.11 12.23 -4.97
C GLY A 220 -8.79 13.39 -5.91
N LEU A 221 -8.19 13.16 -7.08
CA LEU A 221 -7.62 14.22 -7.91
C LEU A 221 -8.66 15.22 -8.42
N VAL A 222 -9.82 14.74 -8.84
CA VAL A 222 -10.91 15.56 -9.39
C VAL A 222 -11.99 15.77 -8.34
N LYS A 223 -12.44 17.02 -8.18
CA LYS A 223 -13.52 17.40 -7.27
C LYS A 223 -14.79 17.70 -8.09
N ALA A 224 -15.96 17.47 -7.52
CA ALA A 224 -17.23 17.83 -8.16
C ALA A 224 -17.31 19.35 -8.44
N GLU A 225 -17.87 19.71 -9.59
CA GLU A 225 -18.06 21.11 -9.98
C GLU A 225 -18.82 21.89 -8.91
N GLY A 226 -18.33 23.08 -8.58
CA GLY A 226 -18.93 23.96 -7.59
C GLY A 226 -18.67 23.59 -6.13
N LEU A 227 -17.99 22.47 -5.85
CA LEU A 227 -17.63 22.02 -4.51
C LEU A 227 -18.84 22.02 -3.55
N PRO A 228 -19.90 21.21 -3.82
CA PRO A 228 -21.17 21.28 -3.08
C PRO A 228 -21.02 20.85 -1.62
N ASP A 229 -21.87 21.38 -0.74
CA ASP A 229 -22.01 20.92 0.63
C ASP A 229 -22.53 19.48 0.69
N LEU A 230 -22.08 18.67 1.66
CA LEU A 230 -22.52 17.28 1.87
C LEU A 230 -23.75 17.15 2.79
N GLY A 231 -24.00 18.14 3.62
CA GLY A 231 -25.21 18.18 4.45
C GLY A 231 -25.18 17.21 5.64
N GLY A 232 -24.02 16.93 6.23
CA GLY A 232 -23.88 16.11 7.45
C GLY A 232 -23.81 14.59 7.23
N THR A 233 -23.42 14.15 6.03
CA THR A 233 -23.05 12.74 5.76
C THR A 233 -21.74 12.39 6.48
N ASP A 234 -21.60 11.15 6.96
CA ASP A 234 -20.33 10.64 7.50
C ASP A 234 -19.26 10.63 6.39
N GLN A 235 -18.33 11.58 6.48
CA GLN A 235 -17.35 11.88 5.43
C GLN A 235 -16.08 11.04 5.56
N VAL A 236 -15.86 10.42 6.72
CA VAL A 236 -14.61 9.69 7.03
C VAL A 236 -14.67 8.22 6.60
N LYS A 237 -15.87 7.70 6.36
CA LYS A 237 -16.07 6.30 5.98
C LYS A 237 -15.74 6.09 4.50
N LEU A 238 -14.55 5.56 4.22
CA LEU A 238 -14.03 5.40 2.86
C LEU A 238 -14.68 4.25 2.05
N LEU A 239 -15.04 3.14 2.68
CA LEU A 239 -15.64 1.97 2.02
C LEU A 239 -17.15 1.88 2.24
N GLY A 240 -17.88 1.54 1.18
CA GLY A 240 -19.32 1.28 1.23
C GLY A 240 -20.18 2.55 1.32
N ASN A 241 -19.64 3.71 0.98
CA ASN A 241 -20.36 4.97 0.81
C ASN A 241 -20.71 5.21 -0.66
N ASP A 242 -21.63 6.13 -0.90
CA ASP A 242 -21.83 6.71 -2.22
C ASP A 242 -20.60 7.48 -2.68
N VAL A 243 -20.53 7.80 -3.98
CA VAL A 243 -19.49 8.65 -4.55
C VAL A 243 -19.51 10.02 -3.87
N MET A 244 -18.42 10.40 -3.23
CA MET A 244 -18.28 11.69 -2.55
C MET A 244 -17.89 12.80 -3.54
N PRO A 245 -18.30 14.07 -3.34
CA PRO A 245 -17.95 15.16 -4.27
C PRO A 245 -16.44 15.45 -4.35
N PHE A 246 -15.65 14.94 -3.43
CA PHE A 246 -14.19 15.07 -3.41
C PHE A 246 -13.45 13.77 -3.72
N PHE A 247 -14.16 12.63 -3.89
CA PHE A 247 -13.60 11.34 -4.22
C PHE A 247 -14.35 10.64 -5.35
N ASP A 248 -13.60 9.86 -6.14
CA ASP A 248 -14.10 8.94 -7.16
C ASP A 248 -14.97 9.63 -8.24
N GLN A 249 -14.61 10.86 -8.60
CA GLN A 249 -15.26 11.59 -9.70
C GLN A 249 -14.80 11.07 -11.06
N ASP A 250 -15.71 10.87 -12.00
CA ASP A 250 -15.41 10.25 -13.31
C ASP A 250 -14.34 11.00 -14.14
N GLY A 251 -14.15 12.30 -13.89
CA GLY A 251 -13.12 13.10 -14.56
C GLY A 251 -11.69 12.62 -14.31
N VAL A 252 -11.44 11.85 -13.24
CA VAL A 252 -10.10 11.34 -12.91
C VAL A 252 -9.57 10.37 -13.98
N HIS A 253 -10.46 9.67 -14.68
CA HIS A 253 -10.09 8.67 -15.68
C HIS A 253 -9.38 9.27 -16.90
N GLU A 254 -9.68 10.53 -17.28
CA GLU A 254 -8.95 11.22 -18.36
C GLU A 254 -7.49 11.47 -17.99
N ILE A 255 -7.21 11.73 -16.71
CA ILE A 255 -5.86 11.90 -16.20
C ILE A 255 -5.09 10.59 -16.39
N TYR A 256 -5.67 9.46 -15.99
CA TYR A 256 -5.02 8.14 -16.08
C TYR A 256 -4.81 7.66 -17.50
N ARG A 257 -5.72 7.97 -18.44
CA ARG A 257 -5.49 7.71 -19.87
C ARG A 257 -4.29 8.49 -20.40
N SER A 258 -4.14 9.76 -19.97
CA SER A 258 -2.98 10.55 -20.36
C SER A 258 -1.67 10.00 -19.77
N TRP A 259 -1.70 9.46 -18.55
CA TRP A 259 -0.54 8.83 -17.92
C TRP A 259 -0.21 7.48 -18.56
N ARG A 260 -1.22 6.67 -18.89
CA ARG A 260 -1.04 5.41 -19.59
C ARG A 260 -0.29 5.61 -20.90
N THR A 261 -0.64 6.63 -21.68
CA THR A 261 0.10 6.99 -22.90
C THR A 261 1.59 7.22 -22.63
N ILE A 262 1.95 7.84 -21.51
CA ILE A 262 3.36 8.05 -21.13
C ILE A 262 4.02 6.73 -20.73
N LEU A 263 3.36 5.91 -19.91
CA LEU A 263 3.90 4.62 -19.49
C LEU A 263 4.19 3.72 -20.69
N ASP A 264 3.30 3.70 -21.69
CA ASP A 264 3.42 2.91 -22.91
C ASP A 264 4.54 3.41 -23.86
N GLU A 265 5.12 4.59 -23.64
CA GLU A 265 6.30 5.07 -24.39
C GLU A 265 7.61 4.39 -23.96
N TYR A 266 7.62 3.76 -22.78
CA TYR A 266 8.80 3.12 -22.20
C TYR A 266 8.77 1.60 -22.39
N PRO A 267 9.94 0.94 -22.54
CA PRO A 267 10.01 -0.52 -22.68
C PRO A 267 9.66 -1.24 -21.39
N ASP A 268 9.40 -2.54 -21.50
CA ASP A 268 9.28 -3.52 -20.40
C ASP A 268 8.11 -3.24 -19.43
N ASP A 269 6.96 -2.82 -19.98
CA ASP A 269 5.73 -2.54 -19.24
C ASP A 269 5.96 -1.73 -17.96
N ARG A 270 6.09 -0.42 -18.11
CA ARG A 270 6.04 0.49 -16.96
C ARG A 270 4.61 0.56 -16.44
N ILE A 271 4.43 0.38 -15.13
CA ILE A 271 3.10 0.23 -14.54
C ILE A 271 2.71 1.38 -13.62
N ALA A 272 1.42 1.46 -13.34
CA ALA A 272 0.95 2.21 -12.19
C ALA A 272 -0.15 1.44 -11.46
N VAL A 273 -0.12 1.49 -10.12
CA VAL A 273 -1.12 0.93 -9.22
C VAL A 273 -1.87 2.04 -8.50
N ALA A 274 -3.19 2.01 -8.54
CA ALA A 274 -4.03 2.99 -7.86
C ALA A 274 -4.22 2.63 -6.38
N GLU A 275 -3.98 3.59 -5.51
CA GLU A 275 -4.60 3.59 -4.20
C GLU A 275 -5.94 4.32 -4.31
N ALA A 276 -7.01 3.55 -4.52
CA ALA A 276 -8.35 4.08 -4.70
C ALA A 276 -9.35 3.43 -3.73
N TRP A 277 -9.77 4.19 -2.74
CA TRP A 277 -10.84 3.81 -1.81
C TRP A 277 -12.18 4.11 -2.47
N THR A 278 -12.68 3.14 -3.23
CA THR A 278 -13.94 3.28 -3.97
C THR A 278 -15.10 2.61 -3.24
N PRO A 279 -16.34 3.07 -3.46
CA PRO A 279 -17.52 2.48 -2.82
C PRO A 279 -17.71 0.99 -3.14
N THR A 280 -17.38 0.56 -4.35
CA THR A 280 -17.56 -0.82 -4.82
C THR A 280 -16.40 -1.30 -5.67
N VAL A 281 -16.24 -2.62 -5.80
CA VAL A 281 -15.20 -3.23 -6.64
C VAL A 281 -15.38 -2.91 -8.13
N GLU A 282 -16.62 -2.66 -8.60
CA GLU A 282 -16.91 -2.22 -9.97
C GLU A 282 -16.36 -0.81 -10.21
N ARG A 283 -16.44 0.08 -9.21
CA ARG A 283 -15.81 1.40 -9.30
C ARG A 283 -14.29 1.27 -9.31
N THR A 284 -13.70 0.39 -8.50
CA THR A 284 -12.26 0.09 -8.55
C THR A 284 -11.83 -0.39 -9.94
N ALA A 285 -12.62 -1.23 -10.60
CA ALA A 285 -12.31 -1.73 -11.94
C ALA A 285 -12.23 -0.61 -13.01
N ASN A 286 -12.88 0.53 -12.80
CA ASN A 286 -12.77 1.67 -13.72
C ASN A 286 -11.35 2.23 -13.82
N TYR A 287 -10.54 2.14 -12.75
CA TYR A 287 -9.16 2.65 -12.72
C TYR A 287 -8.18 1.77 -13.51
N VAL A 288 -8.57 0.54 -13.82
CA VAL A 288 -7.72 -0.46 -14.47
C VAL A 288 -8.26 -0.91 -15.84
N ARG A 289 -9.03 -0.05 -16.51
CA ARG A 289 -9.41 -0.28 -17.92
C ARG A 289 -8.14 -0.37 -18.78
N PRO A 290 -8.20 -1.03 -19.95
CA PRO A 290 -7.02 -1.28 -20.79
C PRO A 290 -6.20 -0.04 -21.18
N ASP A 291 -6.83 1.12 -21.19
CA ASP A 291 -6.24 2.43 -21.51
C ASP A 291 -5.94 3.30 -20.28
N GLU A 292 -6.05 2.74 -19.06
CA GLU A 292 -5.83 3.44 -17.79
C GLU A 292 -4.68 2.80 -16.98
N LEU A 293 -4.77 2.76 -15.64
CA LEU A 293 -3.72 2.17 -14.80
C LEU A 293 -3.71 0.64 -14.94
N HIS A 294 -2.68 -0.01 -14.42
CA HIS A 294 -2.49 -1.45 -14.56
C HIS A 294 -3.09 -2.25 -13.42
N GLN A 295 -3.02 -1.70 -12.21
CA GLN A 295 -3.46 -2.33 -10.98
C GLN A 295 -4.21 -1.33 -10.10
N ALA A 296 -5.06 -1.83 -9.20
CA ALA A 296 -5.67 -1.06 -8.13
C ALA A 296 -5.80 -1.95 -6.90
N PHE A 297 -5.42 -1.44 -5.73
CA PHE A 297 -5.51 -2.20 -4.49
C PHE A 297 -6.94 -2.61 -4.18
N ASN A 298 -7.13 -3.86 -3.79
CA ASN A 298 -8.42 -4.38 -3.36
C ASN A 298 -8.61 -4.14 -1.85
N PHE A 299 -9.08 -2.95 -1.51
CA PHE A 299 -9.33 -2.58 -0.13
C PHE A 299 -10.57 -3.26 0.47
N GLN A 300 -11.51 -3.70 -0.36
CA GLN A 300 -12.62 -4.53 0.09
C GLN A 300 -12.10 -5.87 0.65
N TYR A 301 -11.16 -6.53 -0.06
CA TYR A 301 -10.51 -7.74 0.42
C TYR A 301 -9.68 -7.49 1.69
N LEU A 302 -8.90 -6.41 1.71
CA LEU A 302 -8.12 -6.00 2.88
C LEU A 302 -9.01 -5.83 4.11
N GLY A 303 -10.21 -5.24 3.93
CA GLY A 303 -11.18 -4.99 5.00
C GLY A 303 -11.99 -6.19 5.45
N THR A 304 -11.96 -7.29 4.70
CA THR A 304 -12.79 -8.46 4.99
C THR A 304 -12.28 -9.20 6.22
N PRO A 305 -13.16 -9.56 7.18
CA PRO A 305 -12.77 -10.38 8.32
C PRO A 305 -12.39 -11.80 7.91
N TRP A 306 -11.78 -12.54 8.84
CA TRP A 306 -11.42 -13.95 8.65
C TRP A 306 -12.66 -14.84 8.76
N ASP A 307 -13.53 -14.75 7.75
CA ASP A 307 -14.80 -15.51 7.63
C ASP A 307 -14.95 -16.04 6.22
N ALA A 308 -15.25 -17.34 6.08
CA ALA A 308 -15.30 -18.01 4.77
C ALA A 308 -16.38 -17.44 3.85
N ALA A 309 -17.55 -17.06 4.36
CA ALA A 309 -18.64 -16.55 3.52
C ALA A 309 -18.32 -15.15 3.00
N GLU A 310 -17.78 -14.27 3.86
CA GLU A 310 -17.39 -12.92 3.50
C GLU A 310 -16.18 -12.91 2.56
N LEU A 311 -15.15 -13.73 2.85
CA LEU A 311 -13.98 -13.90 1.97
C LEU A 311 -14.40 -14.42 0.59
N ARG A 312 -15.31 -15.42 0.51
CA ARG A 312 -15.82 -15.90 -0.77
C ARG A 312 -16.54 -14.81 -1.54
N ALA A 313 -17.41 -14.07 -0.88
CA ALA A 313 -18.19 -13.00 -1.51
C ALA A 313 -17.29 -11.91 -2.10
N VAL A 314 -16.27 -11.45 -1.37
CA VAL A 314 -15.35 -10.42 -1.86
C VAL A 314 -14.43 -10.95 -2.96
N ILE A 315 -13.98 -12.21 -2.90
CA ILE A 315 -13.19 -12.82 -3.98
C ILE A 315 -14.02 -12.90 -5.26
N ASP A 316 -15.25 -13.42 -5.19
CA ASP A 316 -16.13 -13.56 -6.34
C ASP A 316 -16.46 -12.21 -6.97
N SER A 317 -16.84 -11.21 -6.18
CA SER A 317 -17.16 -9.86 -6.68
C SER A 317 -15.94 -9.20 -7.31
N SER A 318 -14.76 -9.33 -6.69
CA SER A 318 -13.51 -8.76 -7.22
C SER A 318 -13.12 -9.36 -8.57
N LEU A 319 -13.11 -10.70 -8.66
CA LEU A 319 -12.78 -11.38 -9.93
C LEU A 319 -13.81 -11.09 -11.02
N ALA A 320 -15.10 -10.99 -10.65
CA ALA A 320 -16.16 -10.64 -11.59
C ALA A 320 -16.02 -9.20 -12.11
N ALA A 321 -15.64 -8.24 -11.27
CA ALA A 321 -15.46 -6.84 -11.65
C ALA A 321 -14.22 -6.63 -12.55
N MET A 322 -13.13 -7.35 -12.30
CA MET A 322 -11.88 -7.22 -13.08
C MET A 322 -11.93 -7.89 -14.45
N ARG A 323 -12.73 -8.95 -14.61
CA ARG A 323 -12.81 -9.72 -15.87
C ARG A 323 -13.22 -8.88 -17.10
N PRO A 324 -14.23 -8.00 -17.04
CA PRO A 324 -14.64 -7.18 -18.19
C PRO A 324 -13.56 -6.21 -18.68
N VAL A 325 -12.63 -5.80 -17.81
CA VAL A 325 -11.56 -4.86 -18.11
C VAL A 325 -10.22 -5.55 -18.37
N ASP A 326 -10.18 -6.88 -18.38
CA ASP A 326 -8.98 -7.71 -18.57
C ASP A 326 -7.82 -7.35 -17.62
N ALA A 327 -8.14 -6.91 -16.42
CA ALA A 327 -7.15 -6.60 -15.38
C ALA A 327 -7.04 -7.74 -14.37
N PRO A 328 -5.88 -7.95 -13.75
CA PRO A 328 -5.76 -8.83 -12.59
C PRO A 328 -6.40 -8.18 -11.36
N ALA A 329 -6.92 -9.00 -10.46
CA ALA A 329 -7.15 -8.53 -9.10
C ALA A 329 -5.80 -8.27 -8.40
N THR A 330 -5.74 -7.26 -7.52
CA THR A 330 -4.54 -6.89 -6.78
C THR A 330 -4.80 -7.05 -5.29
N TRP A 331 -4.31 -8.15 -4.73
CA TRP A 331 -4.60 -8.57 -3.37
C TRP A 331 -3.64 -7.92 -2.37
N VAL A 332 -4.16 -7.50 -1.23
CA VAL A 332 -3.40 -6.86 -0.16
C VAL A 332 -4.03 -7.16 1.20
N LEU A 333 -3.20 -7.42 2.21
CA LEU A 333 -3.64 -7.66 3.60
C LEU A 333 -3.26 -6.55 4.56
N SER A 334 -2.17 -5.83 4.32
CA SER A 334 -1.70 -4.71 5.14
C SER A 334 -0.94 -3.68 4.31
N ASN A 335 -0.82 -2.47 4.84
CA ASN A 335 0.07 -1.41 4.37
C ASN A 335 0.46 -0.52 5.54
N HIS A 336 1.14 0.60 5.28
CA HIS A 336 1.61 1.56 6.29
C HIS A 336 0.51 2.45 6.89
N ASP A 337 -0.74 2.34 6.43
CA ASP A 337 -1.89 3.16 6.86
C ASP A 337 -2.96 2.37 7.61
N VAL A 338 -2.85 1.05 7.65
CA VAL A 338 -3.81 0.19 8.33
C VAL A 338 -3.15 -0.71 9.37
N THR A 339 -3.92 -1.11 10.37
CA THR A 339 -3.49 -2.09 11.35
C THR A 339 -3.03 -3.38 10.67
N ARG A 340 -1.83 -3.86 11.02
CA ARG A 340 -1.27 -5.11 10.50
C ARG A 340 -2.27 -6.26 10.66
N HIS A 341 -2.42 -7.10 9.65
CA HIS A 341 -3.42 -8.16 9.66
C HIS A 341 -3.18 -9.18 10.79
N ALA A 342 -1.94 -9.38 11.26
CA ALA A 342 -1.66 -10.20 12.45
C ALA A 342 -2.34 -9.65 13.73
N THR A 343 -2.47 -8.34 13.85
CA THR A 343 -3.21 -7.71 14.95
C THR A 343 -4.71 -7.62 14.64
N ARG A 344 -5.06 -7.27 13.41
CA ARG A 344 -6.47 -7.12 12.99
C ARG A 344 -7.25 -8.42 13.12
N PHE A 345 -6.70 -9.54 12.70
CA PHE A 345 -7.35 -10.85 12.80
C PHE A 345 -7.41 -11.44 14.23
N ALA A 346 -6.68 -10.86 15.17
CA ALA A 346 -6.81 -11.15 16.60
C ALA A 346 -8.03 -10.49 17.24
N ASN A 347 -8.66 -9.53 16.53
CA ASN A 347 -9.72 -8.68 17.06
C ASN A 347 -10.95 -8.74 16.14
N PRO A 348 -12.18 -8.77 16.70
CA PRO A 348 -13.41 -8.81 15.92
C PRO A 348 -13.79 -7.46 15.27
N ALA A 349 -13.12 -6.37 15.64
CA ALA A 349 -13.37 -5.05 15.07
C ALA A 349 -12.68 -4.94 13.70
N GLY A 350 -13.44 -4.71 12.64
CA GLY A 350 -12.93 -4.58 11.26
C GLY A 350 -12.02 -3.36 11.03
N LEU A 351 -11.74 -3.05 9.75
CA LEU A 351 -11.09 -1.82 9.33
C LEU A 351 -11.84 -0.59 9.89
N GLY A 352 -11.10 0.40 10.36
CA GLY A 352 -11.66 1.67 10.84
C GLY A 352 -11.67 1.85 12.35
N THR A 353 -11.42 0.78 13.12
CA THR A 353 -11.03 0.92 14.52
C THR A 353 -9.54 0.69 14.62
N GLN A 354 -8.81 1.75 14.82
CA GLN A 354 -7.39 1.65 15.17
C GLN A 354 -7.31 0.97 16.53
N LEU A 355 -6.82 -0.27 16.52
CA LEU A 355 -6.91 -1.14 17.67
C LEU A 355 -5.91 -0.71 18.75
N ARG A 356 -6.41 -0.26 19.89
CA ARG A 356 -5.60 0.05 21.08
C ARG A 356 -5.17 -1.20 21.86
N THR A 357 -5.58 -2.39 21.40
CA THR A 357 -5.26 -3.65 22.06
C THR A 357 -4.68 -4.65 21.07
N ALA A 358 -3.63 -5.34 21.47
CA ALA A 358 -2.99 -6.36 20.65
C ALA A 358 -3.87 -7.59 20.37
N GLY A 359 -4.98 -7.77 21.09
CA GLY A 359 -5.80 -8.96 21.00
C GLY A 359 -5.05 -10.25 21.40
N ASP A 360 -5.59 -11.40 20.96
CA ASP A 360 -4.91 -12.69 21.10
C ASP A 360 -3.84 -12.84 19.99
N ARG A 361 -2.57 -12.62 20.34
CA ARG A 361 -1.45 -12.64 19.40
C ARG A 361 -1.25 -13.99 18.71
N GLU A 362 -1.46 -15.10 19.39
CA GLU A 362 -1.30 -16.44 18.82
C GLU A 362 -2.41 -16.72 17.81
N LEU A 363 -3.63 -16.36 18.14
CA LEU A 363 -4.77 -16.43 17.23
C LEU A 363 -4.55 -15.54 15.99
N GLY A 364 -4.14 -14.29 16.21
CA GLY A 364 -3.89 -13.33 15.15
C GLY A 364 -2.81 -13.78 14.19
N LEU A 365 -1.68 -14.27 14.70
CA LEU A 365 -0.58 -14.81 13.89
C LEU A 365 -1.00 -16.05 13.10
N ARG A 366 -1.71 -17.01 13.71
CA ARG A 366 -2.20 -18.20 13.03
C ARG A 366 -3.13 -17.84 11.87
N ARG A 367 -4.07 -16.94 12.08
CA ARG A 367 -4.97 -16.42 11.03
C ARG A 367 -4.23 -15.64 9.96
N ALA A 368 -3.25 -14.82 10.33
CA ALA A 368 -2.44 -14.07 9.39
C ALA A 368 -1.68 -15.01 8.42
N ARG A 369 -1.04 -16.04 8.96
CA ARG A 369 -0.35 -17.07 8.15
C ARG A 369 -1.31 -17.80 7.20
N ALA A 370 -2.51 -18.15 7.69
CA ALA A 370 -3.54 -18.79 6.87
C ALA A 370 -4.08 -17.84 5.78
N ALA A 371 -4.33 -16.58 6.11
CA ALA A 371 -4.80 -15.57 5.17
C ALA A 371 -3.77 -15.26 4.07
N THR A 372 -2.48 -15.24 4.42
CA THR A 372 -1.40 -15.09 3.44
C THR A 372 -1.39 -16.23 2.42
N LEU A 373 -1.50 -17.48 2.86
CA LEU A 373 -1.58 -18.61 1.93
C LEU A 373 -2.85 -18.54 1.08
N LEU A 374 -3.99 -18.15 1.65
CA LEU A 374 -5.22 -17.96 0.87
C LEU A 374 -5.02 -16.87 -0.20
N MET A 375 -4.50 -15.70 0.19
CA MET A 375 -4.24 -14.58 -0.73
C MET A 375 -3.30 -14.98 -1.87
N LEU A 376 -2.18 -15.62 -1.56
CA LEU A 376 -1.18 -16.03 -2.56
C LEU A 376 -1.65 -17.18 -3.46
N ALA A 377 -2.70 -17.92 -3.09
CA ALA A 377 -3.34 -18.93 -3.94
C ALA A 377 -4.31 -18.31 -4.97
N LEU A 378 -4.78 -17.10 -4.75
CA LEU A 378 -5.72 -16.42 -5.66
C LEU A 378 -5.01 -15.98 -6.96
N PRO A 379 -5.77 -15.89 -8.08
CA PRO A 379 -5.24 -15.36 -9.33
C PRO A 379 -5.05 -13.84 -9.25
N GLY A 380 -3.98 -13.34 -9.84
CA GLY A 380 -3.66 -11.93 -9.88
C GLY A 380 -2.38 -11.59 -9.12
N SER A 381 -2.11 -10.32 -8.90
CA SER A 381 -0.95 -9.81 -8.18
C SER A 381 -1.20 -9.72 -6.66
N ALA A 382 -0.12 -9.66 -5.89
CA ALA A 382 -0.21 -9.52 -4.44
C ALA A 382 0.81 -8.49 -3.92
N TYR A 383 0.42 -7.74 -2.89
CA TYR A 383 1.32 -6.82 -2.19
C TYR A 383 1.54 -7.30 -0.76
N ILE A 384 2.79 -7.26 -0.33
CA ILE A 384 3.25 -7.63 1.01
C ILE A 384 3.84 -6.38 1.66
N TYR A 385 3.35 -5.99 2.82
CA TYR A 385 3.93 -4.90 3.59
C TYR A 385 5.08 -5.38 4.46
N GLN A 386 6.17 -4.62 4.54
CA GLN A 386 7.35 -4.96 5.35
C GLN A 386 6.98 -5.45 6.76
N GLY A 387 7.54 -6.59 7.15
CA GLY A 387 7.31 -7.24 8.44
C GLY A 387 6.11 -8.19 8.47
N GLU A 388 5.30 -8.29 7.41
CA GLU A 388 4.28 -9.35 7.30
C GLU A 388 4.93 -10.73 7.28
N GLU A 389 6.03 -10.87 6.55
CA GLU A 389 6.81 -12.09 6.44
C GLU A 389 7.45 -12.51 7.76
N LEU A 390 7.54 -11.60 8.72
CA LEU A 390 7.99 -11.88 10.08
C LEU A 390 6.83 -12.13 11.05
N GLY A 391 5.60 -11.96 10.60
CA GLY A 391 4.41 -12.03 11.46
C GLY A 391 4.34 -10.92 12.51
N LEU A 392 4.91 -9.75 12.22
CA LEU A 392 4.94 -8.64 13.17
C LEU A 392 3.53 -8.14 13.47
N PRO A 393 3.15 -8.00 14.75
CA PRO A 393 1.95 -7.29 15.15
C PRO A 393 2.16 -5.77 15.14
N ASP A 394 1.08 -5.01 15.23
CA ASP A 394 1.16 -3.59 15.57
C ASP A 394 1.72 -3.40 16.98
N VAL A 395 2.42 -2.28 17.17
CA VAL A 395 2.81 -1.80 18.49
C VAL A 395 1.73 -0.82 18.98
N THR A 396 0.82 -1.35 19.80
CA THR A 396 -0.39 -0.60 20.22
C THR A 396 -0.17 0.32 21.42
N ASP A 397 0.96 0.17 22.11
CA ASP A 397 1.32 0.84 23.37
C ASP A 397 2.49 1.84 23.20
N LEU A 398 2.66 2.38 22.00
CA LEU A 398 3.64 3.45 21.78
C LEU A 398 3.33 4.65 22.68
N PRO A 399 4.34 5.22 23.34
CA PRO A 399 4.20 6.48 24.09
C PRO A 399 3.71 7.61 23.18
N ASP A 400 2.82 8.48 23.72
CA ASP A 400 2.25 9.59 22.93
C ASP A 400 3.31 10.58 22.42
N GLU A 401 4.39 10.75 23.16
CA GLU A 401 5.50 11.67 22.85
C GLU A 401 6.36 11.27 21.63
N VAL A 402 6.30 9.98 21.22
CA VAL A 402 7.04 9.51 20.03
C VAL A 402 6.16 9.42 18.79
N ARG A 403 4.85 9.64 18.91
CA ARG A 403 3.92 9.55 17.79
C ARG A 403 4.12 10.68 16.80
N GLN A 404 3.94 10.38 15.51
CA GLN A 404 4.07 11.33 14.43
C GLN A 404 2.85 11.35 13.48
N ASP A 405 1.87 10.46 13.69
CA ASP A 405 0.66 10.42 12.88
C ASP A 405 -0.16 11.73 13.05
N PRO A 406 -0.38 12.54 11.99
CA PRO A 406 -1.14 13.78 12.08
C PRO A 406 -2.59 13.56 12.56
N SER A 407 -3.20 12.41 12.24
CA SER A 407 -4.55 12.09 12.73
C SER A 407 -4.60 11.98 14.25
N PHE A 408 -3.53 11.49 14.89
CA PHE A 408 -3.45 11.40 16.35
C PHE A 408 -3.58 12.77 17.02
N PHE A 409 -2.89 13.77 16.47
CA PHE A 409 -2.91 15.13 17.03
C PHE A 409 -4.22 15.86 16.73
N ARG A 410 -4.77 15.67 15.53
CA ARG A 410 -6.03 16.31 15.11
C ARG A 410 -7.26 15.73 15.79
N ALA A 411 -7.27 14.42 16.07
CA ALA A 411 -8.32 13.73 16.80
C ALA A 411 -8.13 13.72 18.32
N ALA A 412 -7.21 14.55 18.85
CA ALA A 412 -6.89 14.65 20.28
C ALA A 412 -6.61 13.29 20.95
N GLY A 413 -5.88 12.40 20.26
CA GLY A 413 -5.49 11.08 20.72
C GLY A 413 -6.62 10.03 20.72
N GLN A 414 -7.72 10.29 20.01
CA GLN A 414 -8.81 9.32 19.86
C GLN A 414 -8.71 8.46 18.60
N ASP A 415 -7.91 8.90 17.64
CA ASP A 415 -7.61 8.23 16.37
C ASP A 415 -6.13 8.43 16.02
N GLY A 416 -5.67 7.93 14.84
CA GLY A 416 -4.32 8.20 14.36
C GLY A 416 -3.26 7.29 14.99
N TYR A 417 -3.49 5.98 15.03
CA TYR A 417 -2.52 5.01 15.58
C TYR A 417 -1.67 4.32 14.51
N ARG A 418 -1.55 4.91 13.29
CA ARG A 418 -0.76 4.36 12.18
C ARG A 418 0.71 4.13 12.54
N ASP A 419 1.26 4.90 13.50
CA ASP A 419 2.63 4.68 13.99
C ASP A 419 2.87 3.24 14.46
N GLY A 420 1.85 2.55 14.97
CA GLY A 420 1.95 1.17 15.44
C GLY A 420 2.37 0.17 14.38
N CYS A 421 1.92 0.33 13.13
CA CYS A 421 2.33 -0.51 12.00
C CYS A 421 3.64 -0.04 11.35
N ARG A 422 4.16 1.14 11.73
CA ARG A 422 5.33 1.80 11.14
C ARG A 422 6.61 1.63 11.95
N VAL A 423 6.57 0.92 13.07
CA VAL A 423 7.75 0.63 13.91
C VAL A 423 8.81 -0.10 13.07
N PRO A 424 10.11 0.30 13.17
CA PRO A 424 11.20 -0.33 12.41
C PRO A 424 11.27 -1.83 12.58
N ILE A 425 11.50 -2.55 11.47
CA ILE A 425 11.57 -4.02 11.47
C ILE A 425 12.86 -4.52 12.14
N PRO A 426 12.82 -5.67 12.84
CA PRO A 426 14.00 -6.26 13.47
C PRO A 426 14.75 -7.17 12.48
N TRP A 427 16.05 -6.94 12.31
CA TRP A 427 16.93 -7.76 11.47
C TRP A 427 17.70 -8.80 12.28
N THR A 428 18.11 -8.46 13.51
CA THR A 428 18.94 -9.33 14.37
C THR A 428 18.26 -9.61 15.70
N VAL A 429 18.67 -10.72 16.35
CA VAL A 429 18.13 -11.13 17.66
C VAL A 429 18.50 -10.13 18.76
N GLU A 430 19.71 -9.58 18.68
CA GLU A 430 20.29 -8.68 19.68
C GLU A 430 20.88 -7.43 19.01
N GLY A 431 21.33 -6.50 19.83
CA GLY A 431 21.97 -5.27 19.37
C GLY A 431 21.07 -4.05 19.44
N SER A 432 21.64 -2.89 19.14
CA SER A 432 20.89 -1.64 19.06
C SER A 432 19.82 -1.77 17.97
N SER A 433 18.57 -1.47 18.33
CA SER A 433 17.43 -1.47 17.40
C SER A 433 17.30 -2.77 16.59
N TYR A 434 17.73 -3.91 17.15
CA TYR A 434 17.67 -5.22 16.50
C TYR A 434 18.23 -5.22 15.07
N GLY A 435 19.35 -4.55 14.84
CA GLY A 435 20.01 -4.48 13.54
C GLY A 435 19.33 -3.57 12.50
N PHE A 436 18.35 -2.77 12.90
CA PHE A 436 17.78 -1.73 12.05
C PHE A 436 18.84 -0.69 11.69
N GLY A 437 19.58 -0.19 12.70
CA GLY A 437 20.69 0.74 12.56
C GLY A 437 21.54 0.81 13.83
N SER A 438 22.66 1.54 13.78
CA SER A 438 23.57 1.70 14.91
C SER A 438 23.16 2.84 15.87
N GLY A 439 22.36 3.78 15.41
CA GLY A 439 21.97 5.01 16.12
C GLY A 439 20.68 4.93 16.94
N GLY A 440 20.04 3.77 17.00
CA GLY A 440 18.73 3.63 17.63
C GLY A 440 17.61 3.44 16.60
N SER A 441 16.37 3.78 16.96
CA SER A 441 15.22 3.80 16.05
C SER A 441 14.27 4.92 16.42
N TRP A 442 13.69 5.59 15.42
CA TRP A 442 12.79 6.72 15.59
C TRP A 442 11.48 6.36 16.33
N LEU A 443 11.02 5.11 16.21
CA LEU A 443 9.98 4.53 17.05
C LEU A 443 10.55 3.38 17.86
N PRO A 444 10.18 3.25 19.16
CA PRO A 444 10.71 2.18 20.00
C PRO A 444 10.19 0.81 19.57
N GLN A 445 11.11 -0.13 19.38
CA GLN A 445 10.80 -1.52 19.07
C GLN A 445 10.52 -2.28 20.37
N PRO A 446 9.49 -3.15 20.43
CA PRO A 446 9.21 -4.00 21.59
C PRO A 446 10.38 -4.95 21.89
N ALA A 447 10.67 -5.15 23.19
CA ALA A 447 11.74 -6.06 23.62
C ALA A 447 11.57 -7.51 23.14
N SER A 448 10.34 -7.92 22.82
CA SER A 448 10.05 -9.25 22.27
C SER A 448 10.40 -9.40 20.78
N TRP A 449 10.74 -8.32 20.06
CA TRP A 449 10.93 -8.37 18.62
C TRP A 449 12.25 -9.01 18.17
N GLY A 450 13.24 -9.13 19.07
CA GLY A 450 14.44 -9.92 18.77
C GLY A 450 14.10 -11.36 18.35
N GLY A 451 13.14 -12.00 19.02
CA GLY A 451 12.64 -13.33 18.65
C GLY A 451 11.80 -13.39 17.37
N LEU A 452 11.36 -12.23 16.84
CA LEU A 452 10.65 -12.11 15.58
C LEU A 452 11.55 -11.58 14.44
N SER A 453 12.85 -11.39 14.71
CA SER A 453 13.80 -10.85 13.73
C SER A 453 14.02 -11.79 12.54
N VAL A 454 14.52 -11.21 11.45
CA VAL A 454 14.97 -11.97 10.27
C VAL A 454 15.98 -13.06 10.67
N GLU A 455 16.97 -12.70 11.51
CA GLU A 455 17.97 -13.65 11.99
C GLU A 455 17.36 -14.82 12.77
N ALA A 456 16.41 -14.54 13.69
CA ALA A 456 15.76 -15.58 14.50
C ALA A 456 14.94 -16.56 13.65
N GLN A 457 14.33 -16.07 12.56
CA GLN A 457 13.41 -16.84 11.74
C GLN A 457 14.07 -17.53 10.54
N THR A 458 15.25 -17.06 10.10
CA THR A 458 15.95 -17.65 8.95
C THR A 458 16.39 -19.09 9.26
N GLY A 459 15.92 -20.02 8.43
CA GLY A 459 16.23 -21.45 8.54
C GLY A 459 15.38 -22.21 9.58
N ASP A 460 14.45 -21.55 10.28
CA ASP A 460 13.46 -22.22 11.11
C ASP A 460 12.20 -22.59 10.28
N PRO A 461 11.99 -23.88 9.94
CA PRO A 461 10.85 -24.29 9.11
C PRO A 461 9.47 -23.94 9.69
N GLY A 462 9.39 -23.72 11.00
CA GLY A 462 8.17 -23.32 11.69
C GLY A 462 7.89 -21.82 11.63
N SER A 463 8.86 -21.00 11.22
CA SER A 463 8.76 -19.55 11.22
C SER A 463 7.82 -19.01 10.14
N THR A 464 7.38 -17.77 10.33
CA THR A 464 6.55 -17.09 9.33
C THR A 464 7.37 -16.71 8.10
N LEU A 465 8.64 -16.33 8.28
CA LEU A 465 9.57 -16.02 7.18
C LEU A 465 9.74 -17.21 6.23
N GLU A 466 9.99 -18.41 6.75
CA GLU A 466 10.16 -19.60 5.90
C GLU A 466 8.84 -20.06 5.27
N LEU A 467 7.69 -19.77 5.90
CA LEU A 467 6.39 -19.96 5.27
C LEU A 467 6.21 -19.06 4.04
N TYR A 468 6.56 -17.76 4.15
CA TYR A 468 6.50 -16.81 3.02
C TYR A 468 7.46 -17.21 1.90
N ARG A 469 8.72 -17.53 2.21
CA ARG A 469 9.70 -18.03 1.23
C ARG A 469 9.19 -19.26 0.48
N SER A 470 8.65 -20.22 1.22
CA SER A 470 8.08 -21.45 0.64
C SER A 470 6.86 -21.15 -0.23
N ALA A 471 5.96 -20.27 0.22
CA ALA A 471 4.77 -19.90 -0.53
C ALA A 471 5.13 -19.18 -1.84
N LEU A 472 6.07 -18.25 -1.80
CA LEU A 472 6.52 -17.51 -2.99
C LEU A 472 7.26 -18.42 -3.97
N ALA A 473 8.07 -19.37 -3.47
CA ALA A 473 8.73 -20.36 -4.32
C ALA A 473 7.70 -21.26 -5.03
N VAL A 474 6.74 -21.86 -4.28
CA VAL A 474 5.68 -22.70 -4.85
C VAL A 474 4.82 -21.89 -5.84
N ARG A 475 4.47 -20.64 -5.49
CA ARG A 475 3.68 -19.76 -6.37
C ARG A 475 4.38 -19.50 -7.72
N ARG A 476 5.69 -19.33 -7.71
CA ARG A 476 6.49 -19.11 -8.93
C ARG A 476 6.64 -20.38 -9.77
N GLU A 477 6.77 -21.52 -9.14
CA GLU A 477 7.04 -22.79 -9.83
C GLU A 477 5.77 -23.51 -10.30
N HIS A 478 4.64 -23.34 -9.61
CA HIS A 478 3.42 -24.08 -9.90
C HIS A 478 2.59 -23.40 -11.01
N PRO A 479 2.38 -24.05 -12.17
CA PRO A 479 1.73 -23.44 -13.34
C PRO A 479 0.27 -23.00 -13.09
N GLY A 480 -0.40 -23.60 -12.12
CA GLY A 480 -1.75 -23.21 -11.72
C GLY A 480 -1.82 -22.01 -10.79
N LEU A 481 -0.69 -21.45 -10.35
CA LEU A 481 -0.64 -20.25 -9.49
C LEU A 481 -0.23 -18.98 -10.29
N GLY A 482 -0.29 -17.83 -9.67
CA GLY A 482 0.02 -16.55 -10.29
C GLY A 482 -1.13 -16.03 -11.15
N ALA A 483 -0.90 -15.85 -12.45
CA ALA A 483 -1.87 -15.25 -13.37
C ALA A 483 -3.22 -16.00 -13.46
N GLY A 484 -4.23 -15.30 -13.98
CA GLY A 484 -5.58 -15.85 -14.15
C GLY A 484 -6.65 -14.83 -13.71
N THR A 485 -7.91 -15.15 -13.99
CA THR A 485 -9.06 -14.27 -13.74
C THR A 485 -10.22 -14.98 -13.04
N ALA A 486 -10.06 -16.25 -12.65
CA ALA A 486 -11.14 -17.02 -12.05
C ALA A 486 -10.60 -18.14 -11.14
N VAL A 487 -11.45 -18.57 -10.23
CA VAL A 487 -11.33 -19.80 -9.44
C VAL A 487 -12.59 -20.65 -9.64
N GLU A 488 -12.45 -21.97 -9.55
CA GLU A 488 -13.58 -22.91 -9.52
C GLU A 488 -13.84 -23.31 -8.06
N TRP A 489 -14.94 -22.84 -7.49
CA TRP A 489 -15.31 -23.22 -6.12
C TRP A 489 -15.71 -24.69 -6.05
N LEU A 490 -15.23 -25.36 -5.03
CA LEU A 490 -15.57 -26.75 -4.70
C LEU A 490 -16.55 -26.78 -3.53
N GLU A 491 -17.31 -27.87 -3.43
CA GLU A 491 -18.14 -28.13 -2.27
C GLU A 491 -17.26 -28.39 -1.04
N ALA A 492 -17.57 -27.71 0.07
CA ALA A 492 -16.82 -27.80 1.33
C ALA A 492 -17.75 -27.62 2.52
N PRO A 493 -17.38 -28.09 3.72
CA PRO A 493 -18.12 -27.84 4.96
C PRO A 493 -18.27 -26.34 5.26
N GLU A 494 -19.28 -25.99 6.05
CA GLU A 494 -19.47 -24.62 6.54
C GLU A 494 -18.19 -24.08 7.21
N GLY A 495 -17.82 -22.85 6.89
CA GLY A 495 -16.61 -22.21 7.39
C GLY A 495 -15.31 -22.66 6.70
N VAL A 496 -15.42 -23.47 5.64
CA VAL A 496 -14.27 -23.89 4.82
C VAL A 496 -14.41 -23.34 3.40
N LEU A 497 -13.39 -22.65 2.93
CA LEU A 497 -13.22 -22.32 1.52
C LEU A 497 -12.46 -23.45 0.81
N ALA A 498 -12.92 -23.85 -0.37
CA ALA A 498 -12.18 -24.75 -1.23
C ALA A 498 -12.34 -24.31 -2.68
N PHE A 499 -11.23 -24.10 -3.39
CA PHE A 499 -11.28 -23.77 -4.81
C PHE A 499 -10.17 -24.47 -5.58
N ARG A 500 -10.44 -24.68 -6.86
CA ARG A 500 -9.52 -25.30 -7.82
C ARG A 500 -8.99 -24.26 -8.80
N ARG A 501 -7.73 -24.41 -9.15
CA ARG A 501 -7.06 -23.86 -10.33
C ARG A 501 -6.38 -25.03 -11.08
N ASP A 502 -5.75 -24.76 -12.22
CA ASP A 502 -5.14 -25.82 -13.04
C ASP A 502 -4.07 -26.62 -12.26
N GLY A 503 -4.33 -27.90 -12.03
CA GLY A 503 -3.47 -28.80 -11.25
C GLY A 503 -3.30 -28.44 -9.77
N PHE A 504 -4.14 -27.54 -9.22
CA PHE A 504 -4.00 -26.98 -7.88
C PHE A 504 -5.34 -26.84 -7.17
N ILE A 505 -5.37 -27.16 -5.87
CA ILE A 505 -6.50 -26.84 -4.98
C ILE A 505 -5.98 -26.08 -3.75
N CYS A 506 -6.72 -25.06 -3.34
CA CYS A 506 -6.57 -24.40 -2.05
C CYS A 506 -7.76 -24.75 -1.16
N THR A 507 -7.49 -25.12 0.10
CA THR A 507 -8.51 -25.27 1.13
C THR A 507 -8.16 -24.37 2.32
N ALA A 508 -9.12 -23.61 2.85
CA ALA A 508 -8.93 -22.75 4.01
C ALA A 508 -10.06 -22.95 5.03
N ASN A 509 -9.71 -23.48 6.19
CA ASN A 509 -10.60 -23.57 7.35
C ASN A 509 -10.54 -22.26 8.14
N THR A 510 -11.61 -21.48 8.12
CA THR A 510 -11.70 -20.22 8.88
C THR A 510 -12.34 -20.42 10.26
N THR A 511 -12.68 -21.65 10.62
CA THR A 511 -13.34 -21.94 11.90
C THR A 511 -12.33 -22.08 13.05
N GLY A 512 -12.82 -21.95 14.28
CA GLY A 512 -12.04 -22.19 15.50
C GLY A 512 -11.89 -23.67 15.90
N ALA A 513 -12.21 -24.63 14.97
CA ALA A 513 -12.18 -26.07 15.23
C ALA A 513 -11.55 -26.82 14.07
N THR A 514 -11.06 -28.04 14.31
CA THR A 514 -10.62 -28.94 13.26
C THR A 514 -11.80 -29.41 12.39
N VAL A 515 -11.67 -29.31 11.07
CA VAL A 515 -12.65 -29.75 10.08
C VAL A 515 -12.05 -30.85 9.19
N ARG A 516 -12.82 -31.88 8.87
CA ARG A 516 -12.41 -32.94 7.96
C ARG A 516 -12.93 -32.68 6.54
N VAL A 517 -12.06 -32.74 5.57
CA VAL A 517 -12.41 -32.66 4.14
C VAL A 517 -11.91 -33.90 3.40
N PRO A 518 -12.56 -34.34 2.32
CA PRO A 518 -11.98 -35.35 1.45
C PRO A 518 -10.57 -34.93 1.01
N LEU A 519 -9.61 -35.88 1.01
CA LEU A 519 -8.23 -35.57 0.63
C LEU A 519 -8.17 -35.04 -0.82
N PRO A 520 -7.82 -33.77 -1.06
CA PRO A 520 -7.86 -33.24 -2.42
C PRO A 520 -6.73 -33.73 -3.32
N GLY A 521 -5.58 -34.04 -2.73
CA GLY A 521 -4.37 -34.41 -3.44
C GLY A 521 -3.14 -34.48 -2.53
N ARG A 522 -1.95 -34.29 -3.07
CA ARG A 522 -0.71 -34.19 -2.29
C ARG A 522 -0.52 -32.80 -1.72
N ALA A 523 -0.38 -32.66 -0.41
CA ALA A 523 -0.08 -31.37 0.21
C ALA A 523 1.25 -30.80 -0.32
N LEU A 524 1.21 -29.55 -0.75
CA LEU A 524 2.38 -28.76 -1.17
C LEU A 524 2.88 -27.89 -0.03
N LEU A 525 1.94 -27.18 0.64
CA LEU A 525 2.24 -26.25 1.70
C LEU A 525 1.02 -26.08 2.63
N ALA A 526 1.26 -25.86 3.91
CA ALA A 526 0.23 -25.50 4.90
C ALA A 526 0.85 -24.61 5.99
N ASN A 527 0.04 -23.74 6.62
CA ASN A 527 0.51 -22.95 7.76
C ASN A 527 0.50 -23.72 9.07
N GLU A 528 -0.19 -24.87 9.14
CA GLU A 528 -0.28 -25.78 10.30
C GLU A 528 -0.09 -27.23 9.87
N THR A 529 0.21 -28.10 10.83
CA THR A 529 0.35 -29.54 10.56
C THR A 529 -1.01 -30.18 10.26
N VAL A 530 -1.14 -30.78 9.09
CA VAL A 530 -2.35 -31.46 8.61
C VAL A 530 -2.20 -32.97 8.75
N MET A 531 -3.16 -33.60 9.40
CA MET A 531 -3.22 -35.05 9.51
C MET A 531 -4.06 -35.65 8.38
N ILE A 532 -3.61 -36.76 7.84
CA ILE A 532 -4.37 -37.54 6.82
C ILE A 532 -4.77 -38.87 7.44
N VAL A 533 -6.09 -39.09 7.55
CA VAL A 533 -6.68 -40.27 8.16
C VAL A 533 -7.83 -40.80 7.27
N ASP A 534 -7.77 -42.03 6.80
CA ASP A 534 -8.84 -42.68 6.02
C ASP A 534 -9.28 -41.84 4.80
N ASP A 535 -8.33 -41.39 3.97
CA ASP A 535 -8.56 -40.53 2.79
C ASP A 535 -9.24 -39.19 3.08
N MET A 536 -9.18 -38.73 4.32
CA MET A 536 -9.64 -37.43 4.78
C MET A 536 -8.44 -36.61 5.28
N ALA A 537 -8.43 -35.34 4.96
CA ALA A 537 -7.52 -34.36 5.57
C ALA A 537 -8.20 -33.69 6.76
N GLU A 538 -7.54 -33.68 7.90
CA GLU A 538 -7.97 -32.95 9.09
C GLU A 538 -7.29 -31.58 9.09
N LEU A 539 -8.06 -30.54 8.76
CA LEU A 539 -7.62 -29.15 8.74
C LEU A 539 -7.79 -28.55 10.15
N PRO A 540 -6.74 -28.25 10.90
CA PRO A 540 -6.85 -27.55 12.16
C PRO A 540 -7.59 -26.21 12.04
N ALA A 541 -7.93 -25.59 13.18
CA ALA A 541 -8.49 -24.24 13.22
C ALA A 541 -7.58 -23.24 12.48
N ASP A 542 -8.16 -22.31 11.74
CA ASP A 542 -7.46 -21.23 11.04
C ASP A 542 -6.29 -21.75 10.15
N THR A 543 -6.59 -22.77 9.31
CA THR A 543 -5.57 -23.44 8.49
C THR A 543 -5.87 -23.35 7.00
N THR A 544 -4.91 -22.92 6.22
CA THR A 544 -4.92 -22.95 4.76
C THR A 544 -3.91 -23.98 4.24
N VAL A 545 -4.33 -24.80 3.27
CA VAL A 545 -3.48 -25.83 2.65
C VAL A 545 -3.54 -25.72 1.14
N TRP A 546 -2.38 -25.87 0.51
CA TRP A 546 -2.20 -25.97 -0.93
C TRP A 546 -1.98 -27.43 -1.31
N TRP A 547 -2.67 -27.87 -2.35
CA TRP A 547 -2.65 -29.24 -2.82
C TRP A 547 -2.30 -29.32 -4.32
N ALA A 548 -1.41 -30.22 -4.70
CA ALA A 548 -1.24 -30.63 -6.09
C ALA A 548 -2.26 -31.75 -6.42
N VAL A 549 -2.95 -31.67 -7.57
CA VAL A 549 -4.00 -32.58 -8.02
C VAL A 549 -3.76 -33.04 -9.44
#